data_3c63df5d0c8868795f58b42f48e439dc
#
_entry.id   3c63df5d0c8868795f58b42f48e439dc
#
_cell.length_a   1.000
_cell.length_b   1.000
_cell.length_c   1.000
_cell.angle_alpha   90.00
_cell.angle_beta   90.00
_cell.angle_gamma   90.00
#
_symmetry.space_group_name_H-M   'P 1'
#
loop_
_entity.id
_entity.type
_entity.pdbx_description
1 polymer ?
#
loop_
_entity_poly.entity_id
_entity_poly.type
_entity_poly.pdbx_seq_one_letter_code
_entity_poly.pdbx_strand_id
1 'polypeptide(L)'
;NVYPIPRGVSYNSYLVLDEKTVLLDTVDKAVGDRFWENVEYGLQGRPLDYVVVNHMEPDHCALLMETLRRWPEVQVVGSAKTVSMISQFFDLDVSGHCVTVKEGDTLQTGRHTFTFLMAPMVHWPEVMVTYDVTEKILFSADAFGTFGALNGNLFADEVQFERDWLDDARRYYTNIVGKYGVQVQSLLKKAAQQEIAMLCPLHGPIWRKDLGWFLDKYEKWSTYTPEERTAAIFCGSVYGHTENAADLLANRLAQQGVQNIALYDVSHTDVSLLVSEAFRCSHLVFA
;
A
#
# COMPACT_ATOMS: atom_id res chain seq x y z
N ASN A 1 -2.52 -14.24 -10.20
CA ASN A 1 -3.07 -13.08 -9.48
C ASN A 1 -4.35 -13.48 -8.77
N VAL A 2 -4.47 -13.06 -7.50
CA VAL A 2 -5.67 -13.32 -6.69
C VAL A 2 -6.82 -12.43 -7.14
N TYR A 3 -6.51 -11.20 -7.56
CA TYR A 3 -7.48 -10.22 -8.05
C TYR A 3 -7.22 -9.89 -9.52
N PRO A 4 -8.26 -9.63 -10.33
CA PRO A 4 -8.05 -9.03 -11.64
C PRO A 4 -7.54 -7.60 -11.46
N ILE A 5 -6.41 -7.29 -12.08
CA ILE A 5 -5.78 -5.96 -12.05
C ILE A 5 -5.56 -5.46 -13.49
N PRO A 6 -6.64 -5.10 -14.21
CA PRO A 6 -6.56 -4.77 -15.64
C PRO A 6 -5.67 -3.56 -15.90
N ARG A 7 -5.49 -2.66 -14.94
CA ARG A 7 -4.59 -1.51 -15.02
C ARG A 7 -3.17 -1.81 -14.51
N GLY A 8 -2.89 -3.09 -14.14
CA GLY A 8 -1.61 -3.49 -13.57
C GLY A 8 -1.41 -3.03 -12.13
N VAL A 9 -0.16 -3.07 -11.69
CA VAL A 9 0.31 -2.59 -10.39
C VAL A 9 1.75 -2.08 -10.55
N SER A 10 2.14 -1.05 -9.81
CA SER A 10 3.53 -0.63 -9.70
C SER A 10 4.19 -1.29 -8.49
N TYR A 11 5.50 -1.52 -8.56
CA TYR A 11 6.33 -1.89 -7.42
C TYR A 11 7.31 -0.76 -7.18
N ASN A 12 7.20 -0.10 -6.04
CA ASN A 12 8.05 1.02 -5.69
C ASN A 12 9.12 0.57 -4.70
N SER A 13 10.32 1.03 -4.92
CA SER A 13 11.45 0.93 -4.01
C SER A 13 12.16 2.28 -4.02
N TYR A 14 12.81 2.62 -2.92
CA TYR A 14 13.38 3.96 -2.76
C TYR A 14 14.85 3.87 -2.38
N LEU A 15 15.67 4.67 -3.06
CA LEU A 15 17.11 4.76 -2.78
C LEU A 15 17.42 6.14 -2.21
N VAL A 16 17.98 6.17 -1.00
CA VAL A 16 18.45 7.40 -0.36
C VAL A 16 19.99 7.43 -0.42
N LEU A 17 20.51 8.50 -1.00
CA LEU A 17 21.93 8.73 -1.18
C LEU A 17 22.41 9.77 -0.15
N ASP A 18 23.15 9.29 0.84
CA ASP A 18 23.72 10.11 1.91
C ASP A 18 25.20 9.70 2.13
N GLU A 19 25.83 9.98 3.26
CA GLU A 19 27.15 9.41 3.61
C GLU A 19 27.09 7.89 3.55
N LYS A 20 26.02 7.31 4.11
CA LYS A 20 25.62 5.92 3.94
C LYS A 20 24.43 5.82 2.99
N THR A 21 24.43 4.83 2.11
CA THR A 21 23.34 4.60 1.16
C THR A 21 22.30 3.64 1.73
N VAL A 22 21.04 3.94 1.51
CA VAL A 22 19.91 3.14 2.02
C VAL A 22 18.95 2.79 0.89
N LEU A 23 18.70 1.50 0.70
CA LEU A 23 17.62 1.00 -0.14
C LEU A 23 16.44 0.63 0.77
N LEU A 24 15.24 1.13 0.47
CA LEU A 24 14.00 0.80 1.19
C LEU A 24 13.16 -0.13 0.35
N ASP A 25 13.04 -1.36 0.81
CA ASP A 25 12.41 -2.51 0.19
C ASP A 25 13.01 -2.88 -1.19
N THR A 26 12.65 -4.01 -1.72
CA THR A 26 12.95 -4.42 -3.09
C THR A 26 11.67 -4.50 -3.90
N VAL A 27 11.62 -5.31 -4.94
CA VAL A 27 10.45 -5.44 -5.82
C VAL A 27 10.20 -6.92 -6.18
N ASP A 28 9.09 -7.17 -6.88
CA ASP A 28 8.78 -8.48 -7.44
C ASP A 28 9.89 -8.95 -8.39
N LYS A 29 10.18 -10.24 -8.35
CA LYS A 29 11.21 -10.85 -9.20
C LYS A 29 10.98 -10.63 -10.70
N ALA A 30 9.73 -10.51 -11.12
CA ALA A 30 9.38 -10.32 -12.53
C ALA A 30 9.91 -9.00 -13.12
N VAL A 31 10.21 -8.00 -12.29
CA VAL A 31 10.76 -6.71 -12.72
C VAL A 31 12.21 -6.49 -12.25
N GLY A 32 12.87 -7.56 -11.79
CA GLY A 32 14.19 -7.51 -11.18
C GLY A 32 15.28 -6.88 -12.04
N ASP A 33 15.33 -7.18 -13.33
CA ASP A 33 16.36 -6.63 -14.22
C ASP A 33 16.29 -5.11 -14.28
N ARG A 34 15.08 -4.55 -14.47
CA ARG A 34 14.84 -3.11 -14.47
C ARG A 34 15.16 -2.47 -13.11
N PHE A 35 14.81 -3.17 -12.04
CA PHE A 35 15.12 -2.74 -10.69
C PHE A 35 16.63 -2.58 -10.47
N TRP A 36 17.43 -3.57 -10.87
CA TRP A 36 18.88 -3.51 -10.73
C TRP A 36 19.51 -2.42 -11.58
N GLU A 37 19.08 -2.25 -12.82
CA GLU A 37 19.52 -1.14 -13.67
C GLU A 37 19.31 0.21 -12.96
N ASN A 38 18.14 0.42 -12.36
CA ASN A 38 17.81 1.66 -11.67
C ASN A 38 18.64 1.84 -10.37
N VAL A 39 18.80 0.80 -9.56
CA VAL A 39 19.59 0.85 -8.32
C VAL A 39 21.07 1.14 -8.63
N GLU A 40 21.65 0.42 -9.59
CA GLU A 40 23.04 0.61 -10.00
C GLU A 40 23.27 2.01 -10.60
N TYR A 41 22.34 2.48 -11.42
CA TYR A 41 22.35 3.84 -11.95
C TYR A 41 22.30 4.88 -10.82
N GLY A 42 21.42 4.70 -9.84
CA GLY A 42 21.31 5.60 -8.70
C GLY A 42 22.57 5.61 -7.83
N LEU A 43 23.14 4.44 -7.54
CA LEU A 43 24.35 4.30 -6.72
C LEU A 43 25.60 4.87 -7.39
N GLN A 44 25.69 4.89 -8.74
CA GLN A 44 26.85 5.41 -9.48
C GLN A 44 28.19 4.84 -8.98
N GLY A 45 28.21 3.54 -8.69
CA GLY A 45 29.39 2.82 -8.19
C GLY A 45 29.65 2.94 -6.68
N ARG A 46 28.79 3.63 -5.94
CA ARG A 46 28.84 3.64 -4.46
C ARG A 46 28.41 2.28 -3.90
N PRO A 47 28.94 1.89 -2.72
CA PRO A 47 28.42 0.71 -2.03
C PRO A 47 26.96 0.93 -1.61
N LEU A 48 26.21 -0.15 -1.40
CA LEU A 48 24.96 -0.13 -0.68
C LEU A 48 25.24 -0.51 0.78
N ASP A 49 24.99 0.43 1.70
CA ASP A 49 25.28 0.21 3.12
C ASP A 49 24.12 -0.49 3.86
N TYR A 50 22.88 -0.12 3.55
CA TYR A 50 21.69 -0.65 4.21
C TYR A 50 20.59 -1.02 3.21
N VAL A 51 19.90 -2.12 3.48
CA VAL A 51 18.60 -2.42 2.91
C VAL A 51 17.58 -2.50 4.05
N VAL A 52 16.63 -1.59 4.06
CA VAL A 52 15.52 -1.56 5.01
C VAL A 52 14.39 -2.42 4.45
N VAL A 53 13.91 -3.38 5.21
CA VAL A 53 12.79 -4.24 4.86
C VAL A 53 11.59 -3.84 5.69
N ASN A 54 10.73 -2.98 5.13
CA ASN A 54 9.47 -2.58 5.75
C ASN A 54 8.44 -3.69 5.68
N HIS A 55 8.46 -4.50 4.59
CA HIS A 55 7.48 -5.55 4.34
C HIS A 55 8.10 -6.80 3.70
N MET A 56 7.68 -7.97 4.16
CA MET A 56 8.21 -9.27 3.74
C MET A 56 7.36 -9.98 2.67
N GLU A 57 6.35 -9.33 2.11
CA GLU A 57 5.62 -9.92 0.99
C GLU A 57 6.56 -10.08 -0.23
N PRO A 58 6.46 -11.17 -1.01
CA PRO A 58 7.41 -11.45 -2.09
C PRO A 58 7.59 -10.34 -3.11
N ASP A 59 6.59 -9.53 -3.36
CA ASP A 59 6.67 -8.40 -4.29
C ASP A 59 7.44 -7.18 -3.73
N HIS A 60 7.91 -7.27 -2.46
CA HIS A 60 8.76 -6.26 -1.83
C HIS A 60 10.08 -6.84 -1.29
N CYS A 61 10.18 -8.17 -1.17
CA CYS A 61 11.39 -8.80 -0.63
C CYS A 61 12.04 -9.87 -1.54
N ALA A 62 11.45 -10.19 -2.70
CA ALA A 62 11.94 -11.29 -3.54
C ALA A 62 13.40 -11.15 -3.99
N LEU A 63 13.92 -9.92 -4.05
CA LEU A 63 15.28 -9.63 -4.48
C LEU A 63 16.28 -9.45 -3.32
N LEU A 64 15.85 -9.68 -2.07
CA LEU A 64 16.71 -9.48 -0.89
C LEU A 64 17.97 -10.37 -0.94
N MET A 65 17.84 -11.64 -1.33
CA MET A 65 19.01 -12.53 -1.48
C MET A 65 19.99 -12.04 -2.54
N GLU A 66 19.47 -11.53 -3.63
CA GLU A 66 20.32 -10.99 -4.71
C GLU A 66 20.98 -9.67 -4.26
N THR A 67 20.29 -8.86 -3.46
CA THR A 67 20.88 -7.67 -2.83
C THR A 67 22.11 -8.03 -2.01
N LEU A 68 22.01 -9.04 -1.14
CA LEU A 68 23.13 -9.52 -0.31
C LEU A 68 24.28 -10.13 -1.13
N ARG A 69 23.97 -10.73 -2.28
CA ARG A 69 25.02 -11.24 -3.19
C ARG A 69 25.76 -10.14 -3.91
N ARG A 70 25.05 -9.07 -4.33
CA ARG A 70 25.66 -7.93 -5.05
C ARG A 70 26.44 -7.03 -4.12
N TRP A 71 25.97 -6.85 -2.90
CA TRP A 71 26.63 -6.05 -1.85
C TRP A 71 26.80 -6.89 -0.58
N PRO A 72 27.88 -7.70 -0.48
CA PRO A 72 28.06 -8.61 0.65
C PRO A 72 28.20 -7.93 2.01
N GLU A 73 28.55 -6.66 2.06
CA GLU A 73 28.70 -5.87 3.28
C GLU A 73 27.39 -5.14 3.70
N VAL A 74 26.33 -5.24 2.88
CA VAL A 74 25.04 -4.56 3.16
C VAL A 74 24.44 -5.10 4.46
N GLN A 75 23.92 -4.18 5.28
CA GLN A 75 23.19 -4.53 6.49
C GLN A 75 21.68 -4.53 6.24
N VAL A 76 21.01 -5.61 6.59
CA VAL A 76 19.54 -5.71 6.53
C VAL A 76 18.96 -5.06 7.77
N VAL A 77 18.12 -4.05 7.61
CA VAL A 77 17.44 -3.37 8.71
C VAL A 77 15.97 -3.80 8.72
N GLY A 78 15.49 -4.33 9.83
CA GLY A 78 14.11 -4.78 9.93
C GLY A 78 13.67 -5.07 11.36
N SER A 79 12.37 -5.29 11.56
CA SER A 79 11.86 -5.71 12.85
C SER A 79 12.37 -7.11 13.24
N ALA A 80 12.33 -7.46 14.52
CA ALA A 80 12.69 -8.82 14.95
C ALA A 80 11.84 -9.90 14.22
N LYS A 81 10.59 -9.55 13.88
CA LYS A 81 9.71 -10.45 13.13
C LYS A 81 10.16 -10.56 11.67
N THR A 82 10.56 -9.47 11.03
CA THR A 82 11.17 -9.45 9.69
C THR A 82 12.38 -10.37 9.64
N VAL A 83 13.32 -10.23 10.56
CA VAL A 83 14.53 -11.09 10.64
C VAL A 83 14.16 -12.57 10.75
N SER A 84 13.18 -12.91 11.60
CA SER A 84 12.67 -14.28 11.71
C SER A 84 12.03 -14.79 10.42
N MET A 85 11.30 -13.92 9.69
CA MET A 85 10.63 -14.30 8.44
C MET A 85 11.62 -14.48 7.28
N ILE A 86 12.71 -13.74 7.25
CA ILE A 86 13.76 -13.92 6.23
C ILE A 86 14.25 -15.37 6.19
N SER A 87 14.52 -15.98 7.34
CA SER A 87 14.95 -17.39 7.42
C SER A 87 13.84 -18.38 7.04
N GLN A 88 12.57 -17.99 7.08
CA GLN A 88 11.44 -18.82 6.66
C GLN A 88 11.18 -18.75 5.15
N PHE A 89 11.45 -17.59 4.54
CA PHE A 89 11.21 -17.36 3.12
C PHE A 89 12.42 -17.70 2.24
N PHE A 90 13.62 -17.56 2.81
CA PHE A 90 14.86 -17.74 2.09
C PHE A 90 15.75 -18.74 2.87
N ASP A 91 16.45 -19.59 2.17
CA ASP A 91 17.51 -20.42 2.76
C ASP A 91 18.78 -19.55 2.95
N LEU A 92 18.68 -18.63 3.90
CA LEU A 92 19.67 -17.56 4.13
C LEU A 92 19.80 -17.26 5.62
N ASP A 93 21.00 -17.42 6.14
CA ASP A 93 21.37 -16.90 7.47
C ASP A 93 21.83 -15.46 7.34
N VAL A 94 21.02 -14.54 7.84
CA VAL A 94 21.34 -13.11 7.87
C VAL A 94 21.82 -12.62 9.24
N SER A 95 22.05 -13.52 10.20
CA SER A 95 22.36 -13.16 11.61
C SER A 95 23.58 -12.25 11.76
N GLY A 96 24.57 -12.35 10.85
CA GLY A 96 25.75 -11.48 10.80
C GLY A 96 25.54 -10.15 10.06
N HIS A 97 24.39 -9.96 9.40
CA HIS A 97 24.12 -8.82 8.52
C HIS A 97 22.83 -8.07 8.89
N CYS A 98 22.28 -8.29 10.10
CA CYS A 98 21.01 -7.67 10.50
C CYS A 98 21.19 -6.62 11.57
N VAL A 99 20.53 -5.48 11.36
CA VAL A 99 20.24 -4.46 12.36
C VAL A 99 18.76 -4.60 12.73
N THR A 100 18.50 -5.23 13.88
CA THR A 100 17.13 -5.38 14.37
C THR A 100 16.66 -4.09 15.03
N VAL A 101 15.51 -3.59 14.60
CA VAL A 101 14.92 -2.34 15.09
C VAL A 101 13.54 -2.59 15.70
N LYS A 102 13.11 -1.68 16.59
CA LYS A 102 11.82 -1.65 17.25
C LYS A 102 11.21 -0.26 17.19
N GLU A 103 10.01 -0.11 17.73
CA GLU A 103 9.29 1.18 17.79
C GLU A 103 10.17 2.30 18.30
N GLY A 104 10.31 3.35 17.48
CA GLY A 104 11.04 4.57 17.84
C GLY A 104 12.56 4.48 17.74
N ASP A 105 13.14 3.33 17.38
CA ASP A 105 14.57 3.23 17.10
C ASP A 105 14.93 4.08 15.88
N THR A 106 16.18 4.52 15.81
CA THR A 106 16.68 5.39 14.73
C THR A 106 17.91 4.82 14.06
N LEU A 107 18.05 5.12 12.76
CA LEU A 107 19.25 4.89 11.97
C LEU A 107 19.73 6.22 11.39
N GLN A 108 20.96 6.59 11.70
CA GLN A 108 21.58 7.79 11.15
C GLN A 108 22.54 7.40 10.02
N THR A 109 22.45 8.07 8.88
CA THR A 109 23.21 7.74 7.66
C THR A 109 24.15 8.85 7.20
N GLY A 110 24.24 9.91 7.96
CA GLY A 110 24.95 11.17 7.70
C GLY A 110 24.01 12.33 7.98
N ARG A 111 23.49 12.96 6.93
CA ARG A 111 22.48 14.03 7.03
C ARG A 111 21.09 13.48 7.42
N HIS A 112 20.73 12.32 6.90
CA HIS A 112 19.41 11.71 7.14
C HIS A 112 19.36 10.94 8.45
N THR A 113 18.21 11.03 9.11
CA THR A 113 17.87 10.23 10.30
C THR A 113 16.52 9.55 10.06
N PHE A 114 16.54 8.23 10.01
CA PHE A 114 15.34 7.40 9.87
C PHE A 114 14.85 6.94 11.23
N THR A 115 13.56 7.07 11.48
CA THR A 115 12.86 6.53 12.65
C THR A 115 11.92 5.41 12.20
N PHE A 116 11.92 4.29 12.92
CA PHE A 116 11.10 3.12 12.61
C PHE A 116 9.84 3.10 13.47
N LEU A 117 8.68 2.99 12.82
CA LEU A 117 7.38 2.90 13.46
C LEU A 117 6.76 1.55 13.13
N MET A 118 6.47 0.74 14.14
CA MET A 118 5.88 -0.58 13.92
C MET A 118 4.41 -0.46 13.50
N ALA A 119 4.04 -1.14 12.43
CA ALA A 119 2.70 -1.17 11.84
C ALA A 119 2.17 -2.61 11.68
N PRO A 120 2.18 -3.44 12.76
CA PRO A 120 1.82 -4.84 12.65
C PRO A 120 0.40 -5.01 12.12
N MET A 121 0.20 -5.95 11.22
CA MET A 121 -1.05 -6.24 10.51
C MET A 121 -1.54 -5.13 9.56
N VAL A 122 -0.65 -4.24 9.14
CA VAL A 122 -0.92 -3.33 8.03
C VAL A 122 0.02 -3.67 6.84
N HIS A 123 -0.12 -4.87 6.10
CA HIS A 123 -1.19 -5.84 6.45
C HIS A 123 -0.63 -7.16 7.02
N TRP A 124 0.68 -7.36 7.14
CA TRP A 124 1.35 -8.52 7.73
C TRP A 124 1.92 -8.21 9.12
N PRO A 125 2.23 -9.25 9.93
CA PRO A 125 2.59 -9.05 11.34
C PRO A 125 3.94 -8.38 11.57
N GLU A 126 4.85 -8.40 10.59
CA GLU A 126 6.19 -7.83 10.69
C GLU A 126 6.29 -6.38 10.23
N VAL A 127 5.25 -5.88 9.56
CA VAL A 127 5.27 -4.58 8.87
C VAL A 127 5.71 -3.46 9.80
N MET A 128 6.62 -2.66 9.30
CA MET A 128 7.00 -1.37 9.86
C MET A 128 6.96 -0.31 8.76
N VAL A 129 6.95 0.94 9.14
CA VAL A 129 7.12 2.08 8.26
C VAL A 129 8.34 2.86 8.69
N THR A 130 9.04 3.46 7.73
CA THR A 130 10.27 4.21 7.97
C THR A 130 10.01 5.68 7.73
N TYR A 131 10.29 6.52 8.73
CA TYR A 131 10.14 7.96 8.64
C TYR A 131 11.51 8.65 8.61
N ASP A 132 11.79 9.36 7.52
CA ASP A 132 12.95 10.26 7.42
C ASP A 132 12.60 11.60 8.09
N VAL A 133 13.19 11.82 9.26
CA VAL A 133 12.97 13.03 10.07
C VAL A 133 13.51 14.27 9.35
N THR A 134 14.57 14.11 8.56
CA THR A 134 15.28 15.22 7.90
C THR A 134 14.47 15.83 6.76
N GLU A 135 13.92 15.00 5.89
CA GLU A 135 13.13 15.44 4.74
C GLU A 135 11.62 15.27 4.96
N LYS A 136 11.21 14.77 6.15
CA LYS A 136 9.79 14.56 6.52
C LYS A 136 9.07 13.61 5.56
N ILE A 137 9.76 12.54 5.15
CA ILE A 137 9.24 11.53 4.20
C ILE A 137 8.83 10.29 4.98
N LEU A 138 7.60 9.83 4.76
CA LEU A 138 7.14 8.55 5.28
C LEU A 138 7.16 7.49 4.17
N PHE A 139 8.03 6.50 4.30
CA PHE A 139 8.03 5.27 3.52
C PHE A 139 7.07 4.30 4.20
N SER A 140 5.90 4.15 3.61
CA SER A 140 4.71 3.67 4.33
C SER A 140 4.40 2.19 4.12
N ALA A 141 5.33 1.41 3.55
CA ALA A 141 5.04 0.05 3.11
C ALA A 141 3.78 0.04 2.22
N ASP A 142 2.90 -0.92 2.39
CA ASP A 142 1.66 -1.04 1.62
C ASP A 142 0.58 -0.03 2.01
N ALA A 143 0.72 0.61 3.16
CA ALA A 143 -0.21 1.66 3.53
C ALA A 143 -0.15 2.79 2.50
N PHE A 144 -1.32 3.31 2.13
CA PHE A 144 -1.52 4.34 1.10
C PHE A 144 -1.24 3.89 -0.33
N GLY A 145 -1.06 2.58 -0.55
CA GLY A 145 -0.90 1.98 -1.87
C GLY A 145 -2.19 1.96 -2.69
N THR A 146 -2.03 1.70 -3.99
CA THR A 146 -3.14 1.54 -4.92
C THR A 146 -2.81 0.54 -6.03
N PHE A 147 -3.82 -0.16 -6.56
CA PHE A 147 -3.70 -0.82 -7.85
C PHE A 147 -3.51 0.23 -8.97
N GLY A 148 -2.95 -0.20 -10.07
CA GLY A 148 -2.65 0.64 -11.23
C GLY A 148 -1.14 0.78 -11.46
N ALA A 149 -0.73 0.61 -12.72
CA ALA A 149 0.65 0.82 -13.15
C ALA A 149 0.90 2.30 -13.41
N LEU A 150 2.06 2.80 -12.96
CA LEU A 150 2.52 4.15 -13.28
C LEU A 150 2.95 4.23 -14.76
N ASN A 151 2.64 5.33 -15.41
CA ASN A 151 2.88 5.54 -16.84
C ASN A 151 3.67 6.82 -17.13
N GLY A 152 4.66 7.13 -16.28
CA GLY A 152 5.54 8.30 -16.41
C GLY A 152 5.34 9.34 -15.32
N ASN A 153 4.11 9.63 -14.91
CA ASN A 153 3.84 10.48 -13.75
C ASN A 153 4.02 9.67 -12.46
N LEU A 154 4.87 10.15 -11.56
CA LEU A 154 5.18 9.48 -10.30
C LEU A 154 4.36 10.01 -9.12
N PHE A 155 3.90 11.25 -9.20
CA PHE A 155 3.25 11.92 -8.09
C PHE A 155 1.74 12.02 -8.28
N ALA A 156 1.00 11.90 -7.18
CA ALA A 156 -0.46 11.94 -7.19
C ALA A 156 -1.01 13.30 -7.67
N ASP A 157 -0.27 14.40 -7.47
CA ASP A 157 -0.63 15.75 -7.96
C ASP A 157 -0.35 15.97 -9.45
N GLU A 158 0.26 15.02 -10.13
CA GLU A 158 0.52 15.05 -11.59
C GLU A 158 -0.59 14.33 -12.38
N VAL A 159 -1.55 13.71 -11.70
CA VAL A 159 -2.65 12.96 -12.31
C VAL A 159 -4.00 13.39 -11.77
N GLN A 160 -5.08 13.03 -12.43
CA GLN A 160 -6.44 13.24 -11.90
C GLN A 160 -6.81 12.11 -10.94
N PHE A 161 -6.19 12.13 -9.72
CA PHE A 161 -6.23 10.99 -8.82
C PHE A 161 -7.66 10.61 -8.42
N GLU A 162 -8.52 11.57 -8.08
CA GLU A 162 -9.90 11.31 -7.67
C GLU A 162 -10.70 10.62 -8.78
N ARG A 163 -10.51 11.03 -10.04
CA ARG A 163 -11.22 10.45 -11.19
C ARG A 163 -10.66 9.10 -11.61
N ASP A 164 -9.32 8.97 -11.64
CA ASP A 164 -8.65 7.87 -12.36
C ASP A 164 -8.07 6.81 -11.42
N TRP A 165 -7.87 7.12 -10.14
CA TRP A 165 -7.14 6.27 -9.20
C TRP A 165 -7.88 5.95 -7.91
N LEU A 166 -8.84 6.78 -7.48
CA LEU A 166 -9.50 6.61 -6.18
C LEU A 166 -10.21 5.27 -6.03
N ASP A 167 -10.87 4.80 -7.07
CA ASP A 167 -11.57 3.50 -7.04
C ASP A 167 -10.58 2.33 -6.92
N ASP A 168 -9.44 2.40 -7.60
CA ASP A 168 -8.36 1.41 -7.47
C ASP A 168 -7.68 1.51 -6.09
N ALA A 169 -7.52 2.69 -5.52
CA ALA A 169 -6.99 2.89 -4.17
C ALA A 169 -7.94 2.32 -3.10
N ARG A 170 -9.25 2.59 -3.21
CA ARG A 170 -10.27 2.00 -2.32
C ARG A 170 -10.29 0.49 -2.45
N ARG A 171 -10.25 0.00 -3.68
CA ARG A 171 -10.24 -1.44 -3.96
C ARG A 171 -8.99 -2.11 -3.40
N TYR A 172 -7.83 -1.49 -3.52
CA TYR A 172 -6.58 -1.93 -2.90
C TYR A 172 -6.75 -2.00 -1.38
N TYR A 173 -7.13 -0.87 -0.75
CA TYR A 173 -7.34 -0.80 0.69
C TYR A 173 -8.27 -1.91 1.19
N THR A 174 -9.46 -2.02 0.62
CA THR A 174 -10.50 -2.93 1.12
C THR A 174 -10.12 -4.39 1.04
N ASN A 175 -9.35 -4.79 0.02
CA ASN A 175 -8.97 -6.18 -0.20
C ASN A 175 -7.65 -6.56 0.48
N ILE A 176 -6.74 -5.62 0.67
CA ILE A 176 -5.42 -5.86 1.26
C ILE A 176 -5.44 -5.58 2.77
N VAL A 177 -5.97 -4.45 3.19
CA VAL A 177 -5.88 -3.93 4.57
C VAL A 177 -7.24 -3.88 5.28
N GLY A 178 -8.36 -3.94 4.55
CA GLY A 178 -9.70 -3.58 5.01
C GLY A 178 -10.20 -4.26 6.28
N LYS A 179 -9.78 -5.50 6.56
CA LYS A 179 -10.14 -6.20 7.81
C LYS A 179 -9.34 -5.74 9.03
N TYR A 180 -8.30 -4.92 8.84
CA TYR A 180 -7.39 -4.47 9.89
C TYR A 180 -7.59 -2.99 10.25
N GLY A 181 -8.82 -2.48 10.18
CA GLY A 181 -9.13 -1.07 10.42
C GLY A 181 -8.56 -0.53 11.74
N VAL A 182 -8.63 -1.31 12.83
CA VAL A 182 -8.07 -0.91 14.15
C VAL A 182 -6.55 -0.71 14.07
N GLN A 183 -5.84 -1.57 13.35
CA GLN A 183 -4.38 -1.47 13.19
C GLN A 183 -4.01 -0.27 12.30
N VAL A 184 -4.79 -0.02 11.25
CA VAL A 184 -4.65 1.19 10.41
C VAL A 184 -4.87 2.44 11.24
N GLN A 185 -5.90 2.49 12.09
CA GLN A 185 -6.13 3.59 13.02
C GLN A 185 -4.94 3.84 13.97
N SER A 186 -4.31 2.76 14.44
CA SER A 186 -3.09 2.87 15.24
C SER A 186 -1.94 3.49 14.45
N LEU A 187 -1.74 3.08 13.19
CA LEU A 187 -0.73 3.66 12.31
C LEU A 187 -1.02 5.15 12.02
N LEU A 188 -2.28 5.50 11.70
CA LEU A 188 -2.68 6.90 11.46
C LEU A 188 -2.41 7.80 12.67
N LYS A 189 -2.65 7.30 13.90
CA LYS A 189 -2.34 8.03 15.14
C LYS A 189 -0.83 8.27 15.30
N LYS A 190 0.01 7.31 14.95
CA LYS A 190 1.48 7.48 14.98
C LYS A 190 1.95 8.45 13.90
N ALA A 191 1.43 8.32 12.68
CA ALA A 191 1.73 9.22 11.57
C ALA A 191 1.34 10.68 11.88
N ALA A 192 0.21 10.89 12.55
CA ALA A 192 -0.26 12.22 12.96
C ALA A 192 0.65 12.92 14.00
N GLN A 193 1.57 12.19 14.62
CA GLN A 193 2.59 12.76 15.52
C GLN A 193 3.83 13.25 14.75
N GLN A 194 3.91 12.94 13.47
CA GLN A 194 5.03 13.33 12.60
C GLN A 194 4.57 14.44 11.64
N GLU A 195 5.49 15.34 11.32
CA GLU A 195 5.28 16.30 10.23
C GLU A 195 5.64 15.62 8.90
N ILE A 196 4.64 15.20 8.14
CA ILE A 196 4.86 14.45 6.90
C ILE A 196 4.67 15.40 5.71
N ALA A 197 5.74 15.60 4.94
CA ALA A 197 5.74 16.34 3.69
C ALA A 197 5.49 15.44 2.47
N MET A 198 5.85 14.15 2.57
CA MET A 198 5.73 13.20 1.48
C MET A 198 5.38 11.80 2.00
N LEU A 199 4.47 11.10 1.29
CA LEU A 199 4.15 9.69 1.51
C LEU A 199 4.68 8.87 0.32
N CYS A 200 5.47 7.86 0.62
CA CYS A 200 6.12 6.97 -0.34
C CYS A 200 5.63 5.53 -0.15
N PRO A 201 4.50 5.13 -0.77
CA PRO A 201 3.96 3.78 -0.68
C PRO A 201 4.71 2.81 -1.60
N LEU A 202 4.60 1.51 -1.33
CA LEU A 202 5.20 0.46 -2.17
C LEU A 202 4.42 0.21 -3.48
N HIS A 203 3.20 0.74 -3.59
CA HIS A 203 2.37 0.67 -4.81
C HIS A 203 1.74 2.02 -5.12
N GLY A 204 1.63 2.36 -6.41
CA GLY A 204 0.94 3.54 -6.89
C GLY A 204 1.73 4.84 -6.75
N PRO A 205 1.07 6.00 -6.93
CA PRO A 205 1.72 7.31 -6.92
C PRO A 205 2.24 7.73 -5.55
N ILE A 206 3.31 8.52 -5.55
CA ILE A 206 3.86 9.20 -4.38
C ILE A 206 3.03 10.44 -4.07
N TRP A 207 2.77 10.70 -2.79
CA TRP A 207 2.02 11.86 -2.35
C TRP A 207 2.94 12.93 -1.76
N ARG A 208 2.88 14.16 -2.29
CA ARG A 208 3.60 15.34 -1.80
C ARG A 208 2.72 16.57 -1.65
N LYS A 209 1.46 16.45 -2.01
CA LYS A 209 0.45 17.50 -1.96
C LYS A 209 -0.90 16.90 -1.61
N ASP A 210 -1.75 17.69 -0.96
CA ASP A 210 -3.11 17.27 -0.57
C ASP A 210 -3.18 15.97 0.26
N LEU A 211 -2.13 15.70 1.06
CA LEU A 211 -2.04 14.50 1.90
C LEU A 211 -3.27 14.34 2.81
N GLY A 212 -3.77 15.44 3.37
CA GLY A 212 -4.93 15.42 4.27
C GLY A 212 -6.20 14.90 3.60
N TRP A 213 -6.38 15.14 2.29
CA TRP A 213 -7.51 14.60 1.53
C TRP A 213 -7.45 13.07 1.45
N PHE A 214 -6.28 12.50 1.19
CA PHE A 214 -6.11 11.05 1.09
C PHE A 214 -6.13 10.37 2.47
N LEU A 215 -5.58 11.03 3.50
CA LEU A 215 -5.67 10.57 4.89
C LEU A 215 -7.13 10.52 5.38
N ASP A 216 -8.01 11.47 4.99
CA ASP A 216 -9.45 11.41 5.27
C ASP A 216 -10.11 10.16 4.65
N LYS A 217 -9.70 9.76 3.45
CA LYS A 217 -10.17 8.51 2.84
C LYS A 217 -9.77 7.29 3.69
N TYR A 218 -8.51 7.22 4.08
CA TYR A 218 -8.00 6.15 4.94
C TYR A 218 -8.69 6.12 6.32
N GLU A 219 -8.96 7.29 6.91
CA GLU A 219 -9.74 7.40 8.15
C GLU A 219 -11.14 6.81 7.98
N LYS A 220 -11.86 7.19 6.92
CA LYS A 220 -13.19 6.65 6.62
C LYS A 220 -13.17 5.15 6.41
N TRP A 221 -12.24 4.66 5.58
CA TRP A 221 -12.16 3.22 5.29
C TRP A 221 -11.80 2.41 6.55
N SER A 222 -10.91 2.90 7.38
CA SER A 222 -10.47 2.19 8.59
C SER A 222 -11.47 2.24 9.75
N THR A 223 -12.39 3.19 9.74
CA THR A 223 -13.50 3.28 10.67
C THR A 223 -14.80 2.69 10.11
N TYR A 224 -14.76 2.14 8.89
CA TYR A 224 -15.94 1.66 8.17
C TYR A 224 -17.01 2.73 8.00
N THR A 225 -16.59 3.98 7.88
CA THR A 225 -17.45 5.12 7.60
C THR A 225 -17.65 5.26 6.09
N PRO A 226 -18.88 5.25 5.57
CA PRO A 226 -19.13 5.36 4.14
C PRO A 226 -18.60 6.68 3.57
N GLU A 227 -18.11 6.63 2.32
CA GLU A 227 -17.71 7.83 1.62
C GLU A 227 -18.91 8.66 1.12
N GLU A 228 -19.97 7.96 0.71
CA GLU A 228 -21.14 8.57 0.09
C GLU A 228 -22.45 8.08 0.73
N ARG A 229 -23.42 9.00 0.82
CA ARG A 229 -24.79 8.65 1.21
C ARG A 229 -25.55 8.12 0.00
N THR A 230 -25.30 6.88 -0.35
CA THR A 230 -25.89 6.19 -1.50
C THR A 230 -26.13 4.71 -1.20
N ALA A 231 -26.70 3.99 -2.17
CA ALA A 231 -26.98 2.55 -2.05
C ALA A 231 -26.18 1.74 -3.08
N ALA A 232 -25.62 0.62 -2.64
CA ALA A 232 -25.16 -0.46 -3.51
C ALA A 232 -26.13 -1.64 -3.41
N ILE A 233 -26.61 -2.12 -4.54
CA ILE A 233 -27.52 -3.26 -4.65
C ILE A 233 -26.73 -4.41 -5.30
N PHE A 234 -26.49 -5.46 -4.54
CA PHE A 234 -25.81 -6.67 -4.98
C PHE A 234 -26.87 -7.74 -5.28
N CYS A 235 -27.03 -8.07 -6.56
CA CYS A 235 -28.10 -8.93 -7.03
C CYS A 235 -27.57 -10.21 -7.67
N GLY A 236 -28.10 -11.37 -7.28
CA GLY A 236 -27.94 -12.65 -8.00
C GLY A 236 -29.29 -13.13 -8.51
N SER A 237 -29.42 -13.35 -9.82
CA SER A 237 -30.69 -13.77 -10.41
C SER A 237 -30.51 -14.90 -11.42
N VAL A 238 -31.32 -15.95 -11.32
CA VAL A 238 -31.30 -17.07 -12.27
C VAL A 238 -32.33 -16.87 -13.40
N TYR A 239 -33.53 -16.39 -13.07
CA TYR A 239 -34.65 -16.23 -14.02
C TYR A 239 -35.09 -14.79 -14.22
N GLY A 240 -34.31 -13.80 -13.78
CA GLY A 240 -34.57 -12.39 -13.96
C GLY A 240 -35.54 -11.75 -12.95
N HIS A 241 -36.21 -12.51 -12.10
CA HIS A 241 -37.19 -11.94 -11.15
C HIS A 241 -36.52 -11.07 -10.06
N THR A 242 -35.41 -11.53 -9.49
CA THR A 242 -34.66 -10.77 -8.49
C THR A 242 -34.03 -9.53 -9.12
N GLU A 243 -33.52 -9.64 -10.33
CA GLU A 243 -32.99 -8.53 -11.11
C GLU A 243 -34.05 -7.44 -11.34
N ASN A 244 -35.27 -7.83 -11.80
CA ASN A 244 -36.37 -6.90 -11.94
C ASN A 244 -36.75 -6.22 -10.61
N ALA A 245 -36.73 -6.94 -9.50
CA ALA A 245 -36.98 -6.36 -8.18
C ALA A 245 -35.90 -5.37 -7.76
N ALA A 246 -34.64 -5.68 -8.05
CA ALA A 246 -33.49 -4.78 -7.80
C ALA A 246 -33.60 -3.51 -8.64
N ASP A 247 -33.94 -3.61 -9.92
CA ASP A 247 -34.19 -2.46 -10.80
C ASP A 247 -35.30 -1.56 -10.29
N LEU A 248 -36.45 -2.17 -9.89
CA LEU A 248 -37.57 -1.43 -9.31
C LEU A 248 -37.16 -0.71 -8.02
N LEU A 249 -36.38 -1.36 -7.17
CA LEU A 249 -35.85 -0.74 -5.95
C LEU A 249 -34.95 0.43 -6.28
N ALA A 250 -33.98 0.28 -7.20
CA ALA A 250 -33.09 1.35 -7.63
C ALA A 250 -33.90 2.57 -8.14
N ASN A 251 -34.91 2.34 -8.98
CA ASN A 251 -35.79 3.38 -9.47
C ASN A 251 -36.58 4.07 -8.33
N ARG A 252 -37.05 3.31 -7.35
CA ARG A 252 -37.73 3.91 -6.18
C ARG A 252 -36.80 4.74 -5.31
N LEU A 253 -35.59 4.28 -5.07
CA LEU A 253 -34.59 5.05 -4.35
C LEU A 253 -34.24 6.36 -5.07
N ALA A 254 -34.07 6.31 -6.40
CA ALA A 254 -33.82 7.50 -7.20
C ALA A 254 -34.98 8.49 -7.13
N GLN A 255 -36.23 8.05 -7.18
CA GLN A 255 -37.43 8.88 -7.00
C GLN A 255 -37.50 9.54 -5.61
N GLN A 256 -36.86 8.95 -4.61
CA GLN A 256 -36.72 9.52 -3.26
C GLN A 256 -35.49 10.42 -3.11
N GLY A 257 -34.76 10.70 -4.20
CA GLY A 257 -33.63 11.60 -4.23
C GLY A 257 -32.26 10.96 -3.87
N VAL A 258 -32.20 9.63 -3.80
CA VAL A 258 -30.90 8.94 -3.65
C VAL A 258 -30.14 9.04 -4.97
N GLN A 259 -28.89 9.51 -4.91
CA GLN A 259 -28.01 9.69 -6.06
C GLN A 259 -26.94 8.58 -6.08
N ASN A 260 -26.28 8.41 -7.23
CA ASN A 260 -25.15 7.49 -7.41
C ASN A 260 -25.44 6.02 -6.98
N ILE A 261 -26.68 5.57 -7.16
CA ILE A 261 -27.08 4.19 -6.84
C ILE A 261 -26.30 3.24 -7.76
N ALA A 262 -25.67 2.24 -7.18
CA ALA A 262 -24.95 1.21 -7.89
C ALA A 262 -25.71 -0.12 -7.85
N LEU A 263 -25.84 -0.78 -9.01
CA LEU A 263 -26.44 -2.12 -9.13
C LEU A 263 -25.40 -3.07 -9.72
N TYR A 264 -25.15 -4.18 -9.04
CA TYR A 264 -24.15 -5.18 -9.44
C TYR A 264 -24.77 -6.56 -9.56
N ASP A 265 -24.53 -7.22 -10.69
CA ASP A 265 -24.73 -8.66 -10.81
C ASP A 265 -23.53 -9.38 -10.17
N VAL A 266 -23.76 -10.03 -9.04
CA VAL A 266 -22.72 -10.74 -8.30
C VAL A 266 -22.18 -11.98 -9.02
N SER A 267 -22.90 -12.46 -10.05
CA SER A 267 -22.46 -13.59 -10.89
C SER A 267 -21.40 -13.19 -11.91
N HIS A 268 -21.32 -11.90 -12.26
CA HIS A 268 -20.44 -11.36 -13.30
C HIS A 268 -19.46 -10.29 -12.77
N THR A 269 -19.64 -9.83 -11.54
CA THR A 269 -18.78 -8.81 -10.95
C THR A 269 -17.79 -9.45 -9.99
N ASP A 270 -16.48 -9.12 -10.16
CA ASP A 270 -15.44 -9.62 -9.26
C ASP A 270 -15.69 -9.17 -7.82
N VAL A 271 -15.51 -10.09 -6.87
CA VAL A 271 -15.80 -9.85 -5.44
C VAL A 271 -14.98 -8.67 -4.87
N SER A 272 -13.78 -8.43 -5.38
CA SER A 272 -12.93 -7.31 -4.93
C SER A 272 -13.53 -5.94 -5.24
N LEU A 273 -14.29 -5.84 -6.35
CA LEU A 273 -15.06 -4.62 -6.68
C LEU A 273 -16.28 -4.49 -5.77
N LEU A 274 -17.00 -5.59 -5.53
CA LEU A 274 -18.17 -5.58 -4.65
C LEU A 274 -17.82 -5.14 -3.23
N VAL A 275 -16.69 -5.63 -2.70
CA VAL A 275 -16.18 -5.23 -1.37
C VAL A 275 -15.81 -3.75 -1.37
N SER A 276 -15.14 -3.25 -2.40
CA SER A 276 -14.81 -1.82 -2.54
C SER A 276 -16.06 -0.94 -2.50
N GLU A 277 -17.10 -1.32 -3.23
CA GLU A 277 -18.37 -0.60 -3.25
C GLU A 277 -19.12 -0.66 -1.90
N ALA A 278 -18.98 -1.76 -1.16
CA ALA A 278 -19.54 -1.87 0.18
C ALA A 278 -18.91 -0.88 1.16
N PHE A 279 -17.66 -0.49 0.97
CA PHE A 279 -17.01 0.56 1.77
C PHE A 279 -17.40 1.97 1.32
N ARG A 280 -17.69 2.16 0.03
CA ARG A 280 -18.10 3.47 -0.51
C ARG A 280 -19.49 3.87 -0.07
N CYS A 281 -20.46 2.94 -0.11
CA CYS A 281 -21.88 3.22 0.00
C CYS A 281 -22.39 3.10 1.45
N SER A 282 -23.31 3.99 1.84
CA SER A 282 -23.92 3.99 3.18
C SER A 282 -25.01 2.94 3.37
N HIS A 283 -25.61 2.44 2.29
CA HIS A 283 -26.66 1.43 2.32
C HIS A 283 -26.33 0.27 1.40
N LEU A 284 -26.39 -0.94 1.92
CA LEU A 284 -26.10 -2.16 1.20
C LEU A 284 -27.36 -3.01 1.12
N VAL A 285 -27.74 -3.42 -0.08
CA VAL A 285 -28.86 -4.30 -0.35
C VAL A 285 -28.34 -5.58 -0.99
N PHE A 286 -28.70 -6.71 -0.43
CA PHE A 286 -28.37 -8.04 -0.96
C PHE A 286 -29.66 -8.71 -1.44
N ALA A 287 -29.71 -9.11 -2.71
CA ALA A 287 -30.88 -9.63 -3.37
C ALA A 287 -30.58 -10.91 -4.18
#